data_84f975fb1a87b431d5d4174c6952dadf
#
_entry.id   84f975fb1a87b431d5d4174c6952dadf
#
_cell.length_a   1.000
_cell.length_b   1.000
_cell.length_c   1.000
_cell.angle_alpha   90.00
_cell.angle_beta   90.00
_cell.angle_gamma   90.00
#
_symmetry.space_group_name_H-M   'P 1'
#
loop_
_entity.id
_entity.type
_entity.pdbx_description
1 polymer ?
#
loop_
_entity_poly.entity_id
_entity_poly.type
_entity_poly.pdbx_seq_one_letter_code
_entity_poly.pdbx_strand_id
1 'polypeptide(L)'
;MKKILFYTNQFFGQIGGEEFAYQEPFFKEGKVGPSNAMAPQIKDGEFVRSIICGDNYFAENIEKSLEFIKAQVEEVKPDLVIAGPAFNAGRFGIACSEVCKFVQQTYGIPSITGLYWENPAVEMYKQYCYIIETDKSAAGIRKAVPLIASLAGKLLRGEELGTPKQEHYYPKGQRVNVFHEKDGATRAVEMLVKKLKGEPYETELEISVYEKVDPAPPIADLKTAKIALCTTGGIVPNGNPDHMYAATAKFWKKYPVEGDCLEPGKWESVHAGYDPVYANESCDRVAPYKVLKQLEKEGVIGELYPFLLTTTGNSTSVADATKFGQEMAEELRKAGVQAAILTST
;
A
#
# COMPACT_ATOMS: atom_id res chain seq x y z
N MET A 1 -27.70 20.85 15.70
CA MET A 1 -26.94 20.11 14.66
C MET A 1 -26.03 19.14 15.37
N LYS A 2 -25.74 18.03 14.74
CA LYS A 2 -24.78 17.05 15.21
C LYS A 2 -23.36 17.62 15.15
N LYS A 3 -22.51 17.27 16.11
CA LYS A 3 -21.14 17.81 16.22
C LYS A 3 -20.13 16.93 15.51
N ILE A 4 -19.27 17.53 14.70
CA ILE A 4 -18.18 16.86 14.02
C ILE A 4 -16.86 17.39 14.57
N LEU A 5 -16.00 16.48 15.03
CA LEU A 5 -14.61 16.76 15.34
C LEU A 5 -13.75 16.40 14.14
N PHE A 6 -12.87 17.30 13.74
CA PHE A 6 -11.99 17.11 12.58
C PHE A 6 -10.54 16.99 13.02
N TYR A 7 -9.79 16.07 12.40
CA TYR A 7 -8.35 15.92 12.60
C TYR A 7 -7.60 16.09 11.28
N THR A 8 -6.48 16.79 11.32
CA THR A 8 -5.61 16.99 10.15
C THR A 8 -4.15 17.23 10.54
N ASN A 9 -3.24 17.14 9.56
CA ASN A 9 -1.82 17.44 9.76
C ASN A 9 -1.52 18.94 9.56
N GLN A 10 -0.22 19.31 9.74
CA GLN A 10 0.30 20.65 9.56
C GLN A 10 0.03 21.22 8.15
N PHE A 11 0.16 20.40 7.12
CA PHE A 11 0.00 20.81 5.72
C PHE A 11 -1.47 21.18 5.41
N PHE A 12 -2.39 20.26 5.64
CA PHE A 12 -3.82 20.50 5.42
C PHE A 12 -4.42 21.42 6.48
N GLY A 13 -3.80 21.52 7.65
CA GLY A 13 -4.14 22.48 8.71
C GLY A 13 -3.70 23.92 8.37
N GLN A 14 -3.01 24.11 7.25
CA GLN A 14 -2.55 25.41 6.75
C GLN A 14 -1.64 26.16 7.73
N ILE A 15 -0.75 25.45 8.43
CA ILE A 15 0.25 26.06 9.31
C ILE A 15 1.66 26.02 8.71
N GLY A 16 1.89 25.19 7.69
CA GLY A 16 3.16 25.08 6.97
C GLY A 16 3.38 23.71 6.37
N GLY A 17 4.59 23.47 5.89
CA GLY A 17 5.04 22.23 5.30
C GLY A 17 5.78 21.31 6.29
N GLU A 18 6.85 20.67 5.82
CA GLU A 18 7.63 19.71 6.60
C GLU A 18 8.37 20.38 7.80
N GLU A 19 8.58 21.68 7.73
CA GLU A 19 9.17 22.48 8.84
C GLU A 19 8.29 22.47 10.10
N PHE A 20 6.99 22.20 9.95
CA PHE A 20 6.03 22.06 11.06
C PHE A 20 5.66 20.60 11.35
N ALA A 21 6.39 19.62 10.81
CA ALA A 21 6.10 18.20 11.04
C ALA A 21 6.26 17.77 12.51
N TYR A 22 6.97 18.54 13.34
CA TYR A 22 7.10 18.34 14.79
C TYR A 22 6.15 19.21 15.64
N GLN A 23 5.16 19.85 15.02
CA GLN A 23 4.17 20.64 15.75
C GLN A 23 3.36 19.76 16.70
N GLU A 24 3.35 20.10 17.98
CA GLU A 24 2.49 19.48 18.99
C GLU A 24 1.01 19.65 18.63
N PRO A 25 0.14 18.72 19.05
CA PRO A 25 -1.28 18.83 18.77
C PRO A 25 -1.88 20.07 19.43
N PHE A 26 -2.65 20.81 18.65
CA PHE A 26 -3.45 21.92 19.10
C PHE A 26 -4.78 21.95 18.35
N PHE A 27 -5.73 22.78 18.77
CA PHE A 27 -6.99 22.88 18.08
C PHE A 27 -7.32 24.32 17.65
N LYS A 28 -8.19 24.41 16.67
CA LYS A 28 -8.89 25.63 16.26
C LYS A 28 -10.39 25.36 16.31
N GLU A 29 -11.17 26.35 16.75
CA GLU A 29 -12.64 26.24 16.68
C GLU A 29 -13.10 26.26 15.21
N GLY A 30 -14.10 25.42 14.92
CA GLY A 30 -14.69 25.31 13.60
C GLY A 30 -13.83 24.49 12.62
N LYS A 31 -13.91 24.84 11.36
CA LYS A 31 -13.38 24.10 10.21
C LYS A 31 -12.05 24.64 9.69
N VAL A 32 -11.16 23.76 9.26
CA VAL A 32 -9.86 24.08 8.63
C VAL A 32 -9.58 23.16 7.45
N GLY A 33 -8.87 23.68 6.45
CA GLY A 33 -8.41 22.87 5.31
C GLY A 33 -9.53 22.10 4.62
N PRO A 34 -9.43 20.77 4.47
CA PRO A 34 -10.43 19.95 3.79
C PRO A 34 -11.85 20.06 4.36
N SER A 35 -12.00 20.29 5.66
CA SER A 35 -13.32 20.44 6.28
C SER A 35 -14.11 21.64 5.77
N ASN A 36 -13.43 22.68 5.23
CA ASN A 36 -14.11 23.80 4.56
C ASN A 36 -14.89 23.36 3.32
N ALA A 37 -14.36 22.40 2.57
CA ALA A 37 -15.00 21.86 1.38
C ALA A 37 -16.08 20.79 1.72
N MET A 38 -15.95 20.11 2.87
CA MET A 38 -16.92 19.13 3.36
C MET A 38 -18.16 19.79 3.97
N ALA A 39 -17.98 20.85 4.72
CA ALA A 39 -19.04 21.49 5.49
C ALA A 39 -20.30 21.88 4.68
N PRO A 40 -20.23 22.46 3.48
CA PRO A 40 -21.42 22.77 2.70
C PRO A 40 -22.17 21.52 2.20
N GLN A 41 -21.54 20.35 2.22
CA GLN A 41 -22.10 19.07 1.74
C GLN A 41 -22.67 18.23 2.88
N ILE A 42 -22.31 18.50 4.14
CA ILE A 42 -22.82 17.80 5.35
C ILE A 42 -23.84 18.70 6.03
N LYS A 43 -25.12 18.53 5.67
CA LYS A 43 -26.20 19.38 6.17
C LYS A 43 -26.62 19.07 7.62
N ASP A 44 -26.37 17.85 8.07
CA ASP A 44 -26.86 17.36 9.37
C ASP A 44 -25.84 17.53 10.50
N GLY A 45 -24.63 18.01 10.18
CA GLY A 45 -23.53 18.18 11.12
C GLY A 45 -22.79 19.50 10.97
N GLU A 46 -22.16 19.92 12.06
CA GLU A 46 -21.30 21.10 12.13
C GLU A 46 -19.92 20.75 12.62
N PHE A 47 -18.90 21.22 11.92
CA PHE A 47 -17.50 21.10 12.37
C PHE A 47 -17.27 22.09 13.50
N VAL A 48 -17.27 21.60 14.73
CA VAL A 48 -17.17 22.43 15.93
C VAL A 48 -15.72 22.70 16.32
N ARG A 49 -14.82 21.74 16.04
CA ARG A 49 -13.40 21.86 16.37
C ARG A 49 -12.55 21.08 15.38
N SER A 50 -11.39 21.64 15.03
CA SER A 50 -10.37 20.97 14.19
C SER A 50 -9.07 20.85 14.98
N ILE A 51 -8.55 19.63 15.09
CA ILE A 51 -7.27 19.31 15.71
C ILE A 51 -6.21 19.25 14.62
N ILE A 52 -5.08 19.89 14.85
CA ILE A 52 -3.92 19.93 13.96
C ILE A 52 -2.72 19.38 14.72
N CYS A 53 -2.01 18.41 14.12
CA CYS A 53 -0.80 17.82 14.69
C CYS A 53 0.23 17.59 13.60
N GLY A 54 1.51 17.78 13.90
CA GLY A 54 2.59 17.50 13.00
C GLY A 54 2.77 15.98 12.77
N ASP A 55 3.04 15.59 11.54
CA ASP A 55 3.15 14.17 11.16
C ASP A 55 4.25 13.42 11.91
N ASN A 56 5.41 14.05 12.13
CA ASN A 56 6.52 13.48 12.90
C ASN A 56 6.18 13.44 14.39
N TYR A 57 5.63 14.53 14.91
CA TYR A 57 5.23 14.55 16.32
C TYR A 57 4.26 13.43 16.64
N PHE A 58 3.23 13.26 15.81
CA PHE A 58 2.26 12.18 16.03
C PHE A 58 2.92 10.81 15.97
N ALA A 59 3.76 10.56 14.97
CA ALA A 59 4.43 9.26 14.79
C ALA A 59 5.35 8.89 15.96
N GLU A 60 6.04 9.88 16.54
CA GLU A 60 6.97 9.67 17.64
C GLU A 60 6.31 9.75 19.03
N ASN A 61 5.12 10.36 19.13
CA ASN A 61 4.41 10.61 20.38
C ASN A 61 2.93 10.20 20.31
N ILE A 62 2.65 8.98 19.84
CA ILE A 62 1.26 8.50 19.60
C ILE A 62 0.41 8.62 20.87
N GLU A 63 0.91 8.13 22.01
CA GLU A 63 0.17 8.13 23.29
C GLU A 63 -0.20 9.55 23.74
N LYS A 64 0.76 10.48 23.69
CA LYS A 64 0.51 11.89 24.06
C LYS A 64 -0.47 12.58 23.11
N SER A 65 -0.35 12.27 21.82
CA SER A 65 -1.25 12.81 20.81
C SER A 65 -2.67 12.30 21.01
N LEU A 66 -2.84 11.02 21.33
CA LEU A 66 -4.14 10.42 21.62
C LEU A 66 -4.71 10.93 22.96
N GLU A 67 -3.89 11.21 23.96
CA GLU A 67 -4.32 11.83 25.22
C GLU A 67 -4.88 13.25 24.98
N PHE A 68 -4.20 14.04 24.15
CA PHE A 68 -4.74 15.35 23.73
C PHE A 68 -6.07 15.19 23.01
N ILE A 69 -6.18 14.26 22.05
CA ILE A 69 -7.42 13.99 21.30
C ILE A 69 -8.53 13.54 22.24
N LYS A 70 -8.21 12.68 23.22
CA LYS A 70 -9.13 12.23 24.27
C LYS A 70 -9.75 13.43 24.98
N ALA A 71 -8.94 14.37 25.46
CA ALA A 71 -9.43 15.57 26.13
C ALA A 71 -10.40 16.37 25.24
N GLN A 72 -10.10 16.49 23.92
CA GLN A 72 -10.98 17.18 22.98
C GLN A 72 -12.30 16.44 22.74
N VAL A 73 -12.26 15.10 22.64
CA VAL A 73 -13.48 14.28 22.49
C VAL A 73 -14.37 14.37 23.73
N GLU A 74 -13.79 14.31 24.91
CA GLU A 74 -14.54 14.40 26.19
C GLU A 74 -15.18 15.77 26.40
N GLU A 75 -14.50 16.85 25.99
CA GLU A 75 -15.02 18.22 26.06
C GLU A 75 -16.13 18.49 25.03
N VAL A 76 -15.84 18.16 23.75
CA VAL A 76 -16.73 18.45 22.61
C VAL A 76 -17.92 17.51 22.55
N LYS A 77 -17.71 16.23 22.91
CA LYS A 77 -18.67 15.13 22.76
C LYS A 77 -19.22 15.05 21.33
N PRO A 78 -18.35 14.77 20.34
CA PRO A 78 -18.76 14.74 18.94
C PRO A 78 -19.66 13.55 18.64
N ASP A 79 -20.54 13.68 17.65
CA ASP A 79 -21.34 12.61 17.09
C ASP A 79 -20.61 11.85 15.98
N LEU A 80 -19.57 12.46 15.39
CA LEU A 80 -18.75 11.92 14.32
C LEU A 80 -17.33 12.50 14.39
N VAL A 81 -16.33 11.69 14.05
CA VAL A 81 -14.97 12.16 13.84
C VAL A 81 -14.58 11.95 12.37
N ILE A 82 -13.99 12.97 11.75
CA ILE A 82 -13.41 12.87 10.40
C ILE A 82 -11.93 13.23 10.50
N ALA A 83 -11.06 12.35 10.00
CA ALA A 83 -9.62 12.57 9.95
C ALA A 83 -9.11 12.55 8.50
N GLY A 84 -8.43 13.61 8.07
CA GLY A 84 -7.89 13.72 6.70
C GLY A 84 -8.88 14.27 5.68
N PRO A 85 -8.84 13.82 4.41
CA PRO A 85 -8.20 12.61 3.85
C PRO A 85 -6.67 12.70 3.77
N ALA A 86 -6.02 11.54 3.87
CA ALA A 86 -4.56 11.45 3.86
C ALA A 86 -3.96 10.86 2.57
N PHE A 87 -4.80 10.37 1.66
CA PHE A 87 -4.34 9.83 0.36
C PHE A 87 -3.27 8.74 0.53
N ASN A 88 -2.11 8.87 -0.15
CA ASN A 88 -0.98 7.96 0.01
C ASN A 88 0.13 8.50 0.93
N ALA A 89 -0.16 9.50 1.77
CA ALA A 89 0.80 10.02 2.75
C ALA A 89 0.94 9.03 3.93
N GLY A 90 2.07 8.36 4.06
CA GLY A 90 2.27 7.25 5.00
C GLY A 90 2.06 7.64 6.45
N ARG A 91 2.83 8.60 6.98
CA ARG A 91 2.74 9.08 8.37
C ARG A 91 1.37 9.65 8.68
N PHE A 92 0.84 10.51 7.80
CA PHE A 92 -0.47 11.12 7.97
C PHE A 92 -1.61 10.10 7.88
N GLY A 93 -1.51 9.11 6.98
CA GLY A 93 -2.49 8.02 6.88
C GLY A 93 -2.58 7.19 8.17
N ILE A 94 -1.42 6.86 8.76
CA ILE A 94 -1.36 6.18 10.05
C ILE A 94 -1.97 7.05 11.16
N ALA A 95 -1.60 8.33 11.22
CA ALA A 95 -2.14 9.25 12.23
C ALA A 95 -3.67 9.37 12.13
N CYS A 96 -4.22 9.63 10.94
CA CYS A 96 -5.66 9.68 10.71
C CYS A 96 -6.37 8.40 11.16
N SER A 97 -5.79 7.26 10.82
CA SER A 97 -6.39 5.95 11.12
C SER A 97 -6.30 5.59 12.60
N GLU A 98 -5.20 5.92 13.28
CA GLU A 98 -5.09 5.74 14.75
C GLU A 98 -6.09 6.60 15.49
N VAL A 99 -6.27 7.87 15.10
CA VAL A 99 -7.30 8.75 15.67
C VAL A 99 -8.69 8.12 15.49
N CYS A 100 -9.02 7.68 14.29
CA CYS A 100 -10.32 7.05 14.01
C CYS A 100 -10.53 5.78 14.83
N LYS A 101 -9.53 4.89 14.88
CA LYS A 101 -9.57 3.66 15.67
C LYS A 101 -9.75 3.95 17.16
N PHE A 102 -8.94 4.86 17.71
CA PHE A 102 -9.00 5.25 19.12
C PHE A 102 -10.39 5.74 19.50
N VAL A 103 -10.94 6.66 18.73
CA VAL A 103 -12.26 7.25 19.03
C VAL A 103 -13.36 6.20 18.91
N GLN A 104 -13.31 5.35 17.90
CA GLN A 104 -14.32 4.31 17.73
C GLN A 104 -14.25 3.24 18.80
N GLN A 105 -13.06 2.78 19.16
CA GLN A 105 -12.89 1.73 20.18
C GLN A 105 -13.19 2.25 21.60
N THR A 106 -12.81 3.49 21.90
CA THR A 106 -12.95 4.04 23.26
C THR A 106 -14.35 4.58 23.53
N TYR A 107 -14.97 5.22 22.53
CA TYR A 107 -16.23 5.95 22.72
C TYR A 107 -17.39 5.43 21.89
N GLY A 108 -17.16 4.49 20.98
CA GLY A 108 -18.19 4.03 20.03
C GLY A 108 -18.63 5.09 19.02
N ILE A 109 -17.89 6.20 18.90
CA ILE A 109 -18.23 7.28 17.97
C ILE A 109 -17.77 6.87 16.56
N PRO A 110 -18.66 6.90 15.55
CA PRO A 110 -18.28 6.57 14.19
C PRO A 110 -17.19 7.51 13.68
N SER A 111 -16.26 6.96 12.89
CA SER A 111 -15.12 7.74 12.40
C SER A 111 -14.78 7.39 10.95
N ILE A 112 -14.39 8.42 10.19
CA ILE A 112 -14.12 8.34 8.76
C ILE A 112 -12.74 8.93 8.47
N THR A 113 -11.99 8.22 7.60
CA THR A 113 -10.80 8.78 6.93
C THR A 113 -10.84 8.48 5.43
N GLY A 114 -9.89 9.02 4.68
CA GLY A 114 -9.74 8.75 3.25
C GLY A 114 -8.31 8.39 2.91
N LEU A 115 -8.09 7.22 2.31
CA LEU A 115 -6.76 6.69 1.97
C LEU A 115 -6.75 6.09 0.56
N TYR A 116 -5.59 6.15 -0.07
CA TYR A 116 -5.30 5.41 -1.28
C TYR A 116 -5.01 3.94 -0.94
N TRP A 117 -5.38 3.02 -1.81
CA TRP A 117 -5.34 1.57 -1.55
C TRP A 117 -3.94 1.02 -1.19
N GLU A 118 -2.86 1.63 -1.69
CA GLU A 118 -1.48 1.25 -1.33
C GLU A 118 -1.01 1.82 0.03
N ASN A 119 -1.79 2.70 0.66
CA ASN A 119 -1.40 3.22 1.96
C ASN A 119 -1.43 2.10 3.01
N PRO A 120 -0.32 1.84 3.74
CA PRO A 120 -0.25 0.73 4.69
C PRO A 120 -1.33 0.80 5.77
N ALA A 121 -1.82 1.99 6.10
CA ALA A 121 -2.88 2.18 7.08
C ALA A 121 -4.23 1.56 6.64
N VAL A 122 -4.46 1.32 5.34
CA VAL A 122 -5.70 0.67 4.87
C VAL A 122 -5.81 -0.72 5.49
N GLU A 123 -4.82 -1.57 5.28
CA GLU A 123 -4.86 -2.95 5.79
C GLU A 123 -4.80 -3.01 7.34
N MET A 124 -4.07 -2.10 7.95
CA MET A 124 -3.92 -2.07 9.41
C MET A 124 -5.21 -1.63 10.14
N TYR A 125 -6.00 -0.74 9.53
CA TYR A 125 -7.08 -0.04 10.25
C TYR A 125 -8.48 -0.20 9.66
N LYS A 126 -8.65 -0.78 8.46
CA LYS A 126 -9.97 -0.90 7.80
C LYS A 126 -11.04 -1.61 8.64
N GLN A 127 -10.64 -2.48 9.58
CA GLN A 127 -11.59 -3.15 10.48
C GLN A 127 -12.18 -2.22 11.56
N TYR A 128 -11.48 -1.14 11.89
CA TYR A 128 -11.84 -0.28 13.02
C TYR A 128 -12.65 0.96 12.63
N CYS A 129 -12.44 1.51 11.43
CA CYS A 129 -13.09 2.75 11.01
C CYS A 129 -13.52 2.69 9.54
N TYR A 130 -14.23 3.70 9.08
CA TYR A 130 -14.59 3.82 7.66
C TYR A 130 -13.45 4.51 6.92
N ILE A 131 -12.84 3.82 5.96
CA ILE A 131 -11.77 4.35 5.13
C ILE A 131 -12.30 4.48 3.71
N ILE A 132 -12.57 5.70 3.28
CA ILE A 132 -13.00 6.00 1.90
C ILE A 132 -11.81 5.82 0.97
N GLU A 133 -12.03 5.15 -0.16
CA GLU A 133 -11.03 5.03 -1.22
C GLU A 133 -10.78 6.38 -1.88
N THR A 134 -9.51 6.75 -2.03
CA THR A 134 -9.11 8.02 -2.64
C THR A 134 -8.11 7.81 -3.77
N ASP A 135 -7.93 8.83 -4.62
CA ASP A 135 -6.81 8.88 -5.56
C ASP A 135 -5.48 8.93 -4.79
N LYS A 136 -4.35 8.65 -5.47
CA LYS A 136 -3.02 8.56 -4.85
C LYS A 136 -2.53 9.87 -4.21
N SER A 137 -2.94 11.01 -4.73
CA SER A 137 -2.47 12.32 -4.28
C SER A 137 -3.60 13.28 -3.90
N ALA A 138 -3.24 14.36 -3.21
CA ALA A 138 -4.16 15.43 -2.83
C ALA A 138 -4.88 16.10 -4.01
N ALA A 139 -4.42 15.93 -5.25
CA ALA A 139 -5.15 16.37 -6.44
C ALA A 139 -6.54 15.73 -6.55
N GLY A 140 -6.72 14.52 -5.97
CA GLY A 140 -7.99 13.81 -5.89
C GLY A 140 -8.98 14.33 -4.85
N ILE A 141 -8.66 15.40 -4.12
CA ILE A 141 -9.50 15.91 -3.03
C ILE A 141 -10.94 16.23 -3.48
N ARG A 142 -11.12 16.70 -4.72
CA ARG A 142 -12.43 17.02 -5.28
C ARG A 142 -13.34 15.80 -5.45
N LYS A 143 -12.76 14.61 -5.56
CA LYS A 143 -13.50 13.33 -5.61
C LYS A 143 -13.71 12.75 -4.20
N ALA A 144 -12.70 12.84 -3.34
CA ALA A 144 -12.76 12.30 -1.98
C ALA A 144 -13.78 13.03 -1.07
N VAL A 145 -13.81 14.35 -1.15
CA VAL A 145 -14.69 15.19 -0.29
C VAL A 145 -16.17 14.81 -0.42
N PRO A 146 -16.78 14.69 -1.62
CA PRO A 146 -18.18 14.28 -1.73
C PRO A 146 -18.48 12.89 -1.17
N LEU A 147 -17.57 11.94 -1.32
CA LEU A 147 -17.75 10.58 -0.81
C LEU A 147 -17.71 10.56 0.73
N ILE A 148 -16.72 11.24 1.32
CA ILE A 148 -16.62 11.40 2.77
C ILE A 148 -17.87 12.12 3.31
N ALA A 149 -18.31 13.20 2.67
CA ALA A 149 -19.47 13.95 3.10
C ALA A 149 -20.78 13.14 2.99
N SER A 150 -20.94 12.35 1.95
CA SER A 150 -22.10 11.45 1.77
C SER A 150 -22.20 10.44 2.90
N LEU A 151 -21.09 9.73 3.16
CA LEU A 151 -21.04 8.74 4.24
C LEU A 151 -21.25 9.39 5.63
N ALA A 152 -20.61 10.55 5.86
CA ALA A 152 -20.78 11.31 7.08
C ALA A 152 -22.25 11.70 7.34
N GLY A 153 -22.96 12.17 6.31
CA GLY A 153 -24.38 12.50 6.41
C GLY A 153 -25.24 11.30 6.81
N LYS A 154 -25.02 10.14 6.19
CA LYS A 154 -25.74 8.90 6.53
C LYS A 154 -25.47 8.47 7.98
N LEU A 155 -24.22 8.47 8.42
CA LEU A 155 -23.85 8.12 9.80
C LEU A 155 -24.48 9.08 10.81
N LEU A 156 -24.49 10.39 10.54
CA LEU A 156 -25.09 11.39 11.43
C LEU A 156 -26.63 11.24 11.54
N ARG A 157 -27.30 10.79 10.48
CA ARG A 157 -28.73 10.50 10.49
C ARG A 157 -29.08 9.14 11.05
N GLY A 158 -28.07 8.27 11.30
CA GLY A 158 -28.29 6.88 11.74
C GLY A 158 -28.92 6.01 10.68
N GLU A 159 -28.67 6.30 9.39
CA GLU A 159 -29.16 5.51 8.27
C GLU A 159 -28.40 4.19 8.17
N GLU A 160 -29.11 3.16 7.72
CA GLU A 160 -28.49 1.89 7.37
C GLU A 160 -27.57 2.08 6.15
N LEU A 161 -26.33 1.66 6.29
CA LEU A 161 -25.34 1.79 5.22
C LEU A 161 -25.50 0.64 4.21
N GLY A 162 -25.30 0.97 2.95
CA GLY A 162 -25.16 -0.02 1.89
C GLY A 162 -23.87 -0.83 2.00
N THR A 163 -23.61 -1.65 0.98
CA THR A 163 -22.36 -2.41 0.90
C THR A 163 -21.14 -1.48 0.81
N PRO A 164 -19.95 -1.93 1.20
CA PRO A 164 -18.72 -1.13 1.07
C PRO A 164 -18.52 -0.54 -0.34
N LYS A 165 -18.84 -1.30 -1.39
CA LYS A 165 -18.77 -0.83 -2.78
C LYS A 165 -19.75 0.31 -3.07
N GLN A 166 -20.98 0.25 -2.55
CA GLN A 166 -21.98 1.31 -2.72
C GLN A 166 -21.63 2.59 -1.96
N GLU A 167 -21.00 2.45 -0.80
CA GLU A 167 -20.62 3.57 0.06
C GLU A 167 -19.17 4.02 -0.15
N HIS A 168 -18.42 3.38 -1.06
CA HIS A 168 -17.05 3.71 -1.43
C HIS A 168 -16.04 3.62 -0.29
N TYR A 169 -16.24 2.73 0.71
CA TYR A 169 -15.24 2.48 1.74
C TYR A 169 -14.64 1.08 1.61
N TYR A 170 -13.42 0.89 2.10
CA TYR A 170 -12.77 -0.44 2.10
C TYR A 170 -13.51 -1.41 3.01
N PRO A 171 -13.77 -2.65 2.56
CA PRO A 171 -14.42 -3.67 3.37
C PRO A 171 -13.70 -3.87 4.71
N LYS A 172 -14.44 -3.88 5.81
CA LYS A 172 -13.89 -3.99 7.17
C LYS A 172 -13.37 -5.39 7.53
N GLY A 173 -13.42 -6.34 6.59
CA GLY A 173 -12.98 -7.71 6.82
C GLY A 173 -13.91 -8.54 7.71
N GLN A 174 -15.08 -8.04 8.06
CA GLN A 174 -16.09 -8.82 8.78
C GLN A 174 -16.67 -9.86 7.84
N ARG A 175 -16.52 -11.14 8.21
CA ARG A 175 -17.13 -12.25 7.47
C ARG A 175 -18.52 -12.46 8.00
N VAL A 176 -19.52 -12.30 7.13
CA VAL A 176 -20.89 -12.65 7.42
C VAL A 176 -21.34 -13.74 6.43
N ASN A 177 -22.19 -14.65 6.90
CA ASN A 177 -22.79 -15.63 6.01
C ASN A 177 -23.85 -14.93 5.17
N VAL A 178 -23.70 -14.96 3.85
CA VAL A 178 -24.68 -14.43 2.90
C VAL A 178 -25.33 -15.61 2.19
N PHE A 179 -26.64 -15.75 2.37
CA PHE A 179 -27.42 -16.77 1.69
C PHE A 179 -28.07 -16.15 0.46
N HIS A 180 -27.60 -16.54 -0.71
CA HIS A 180 -28.18 -16.14 -1.99
C HIS A 180 -29.33 -17.06 -2.37
N GLU A 181 -30.27 -16.58 -3.19
CA GLU A 181 -31.37 -17.41 -3.78
C GLU A 181 -30.83 -18.57 -4.60
N LYS A 182 -29.70 -18.36 -5.29
CA LYS A 182 -29.01 -19.37 -6.08
C LYS A 182 -27.76 -19.81 -5.41
N ASP A 183 -27.47 -21.08 -5.39
CA ASP A 183 -26.18 -21.58 -4.90
C ASP A 183 -24.99 -21.18 -5.79
N GLY A 184 -23.78 -21.32 -5.29
CA GLY A 184 -22.56 -20.91 -6.00
C GLY A 184 -22.34 -21.69 -7.31
N ALA A 185 -22.73 -22.97 -7.35
CA ALA A 185 -22.61 -23.80 -8.55
C ALA A 185 -23.53 -23.30 -9.67
N THR A 186 -24.78 -23.00 -9.35
CA THR A 186 -25.76 -22.44 -10.30
C THR A 186 -25.24 -21.10 -10.86
N ARG A 187 -24.77 -20.18 -9.99
CA ARG A 187 -24.24 -18.89 -10.45
C ARG A 187 -23.02 -19.05 -11.36
N ALA A 188 -22.09 -19.96 -11.02
CA ALA A 188 -20.90 -20.23 -11.83
C ALA A 188 -21.29 -20.78 -13.23
N VAL A 189 -22.27 -21.72 -13.30
CA VAL A 189 -22.71 -22.26 -14.56
C VAL A 189 -23.44 -21.21 -15.40
N GLU A 190 -24.28 -20.38 -14.81
CA GLU A 190 -24.95 -19.28 -15.53
C GLU A 190 -23.94 -18.29 -16.12
N MET A 191 -22.91 -17.93 -15.36
CA MET A 191 -21.82 -17.07 -15.85
C MET A 191 -21.06 -17.73 -17.01
N LEU A 192 -20.74 -19.02 -16.90
CA LEU A 192 -20.07 -19.78 -17.96
C LEU A 192 -20.93 -19.83 -19.23
N VAL A 193 -22.23 -20.07 -19.10
CA VAL A 193 -23.16 -20.12 -20.25
C VAL A 193 -23.22 -18.75 -20.94
N LYS A 194 -23.32 -17.66 -20.22
CA LYS A 194 -23.23 -16.30 -20.79
C LYS A 194 -21.92 -16.07 -21.54
N LYS A 195 -20.79 -16.46 -20.94
CA LYS A 195 -19.46 -16.35 -21.57
C LYS A 195 -19.40 -17.15 -22.88
N LEU A 196 -19.92 -18.39 -22.91
CA LEU A 196 -19.95 -19.24 -24.11
C LEU A 196 -20.80 -18.67 -25.21
N LYS A 197 -21.90 -17.99 -24.86
CA LYS A 197 -22.79 -17.32 -25.80
C LYS A 197 -22.31 -15.97 -26.29
N GLY A 198 -21.22 -15.44 -25.73
CA GLY A 198 -20.74 -14.09 -26.02
C GLY A 198 -21.61 -12.97 -25.41
N GLU A 199 -22.45 -13.31 -24.41
CA GLU A 199 -23.26 -12.35 -23.69
C GLU A 199 -22.46 -11.62 -22.60
N PRO A 200 -22.80 -10.37 -22.24
CA PRO A 200 -22.19 -9.69 -21.11
C PRO A 200 -22.38 -10.49 -19.82
N TYR A 201 -21.29 -10.64 -19.05
CA TYR A 201 -21.33 -11.28 -17.73
C TYR A 201 -20.42 -10.52 -16.77
N GLU A 202 -20.76 -10.58 -15.49
CA GLU A 202 -19.94 -10.02 -14.41
C GLU A 202 -19.36 -11.17 -13.59
N THR A 203 -18.10 -11.03 -13.16
CA THR A 203 -17.49 -11.93 -12.19
C THR A 203 -17.84 -11.46 -10.78
N GLU A 204 -18.09 -12.40 -9.86
CA GLU A 204 -18.40 -12.06 -8.46
C GLU A 204 -17.19 -11.47 -7.72
N LEU A 205 -15.98 -11.80 -8.17
CA LEU A 205 -14.72 -11.23 -7.68
C LEU A 205 -14.15 -10.32 -8.74
N GLU A 206 -13.72 -9.14 -8.34
CA GLU A 206 -12.97 -8.25 -9.22
C GLU A 206 -11.63 -8.88 -9.57
N ILE A 207 -11.37 -9.02 -10.86
CA ILE A 207 -10.11 -9.50 -11.36
C ILE A 207 -9.19 -8.28 -11.49
N SER A 208 -8.05 -8.30 -10.82
CA SER A 208 -7.04 -7.25 -10.96
C SER A 208 -6.59 -7.17 -12.42
N VAL A 209 -6.73 -5.99 -13.01
CA VAL A 209 -6.23 -5.70 -14.36
C VAL A 209 -4.86 -5.06 -14.20
N TYR A 210 -3.83 -5.77 -14.62
CA TYR A 210 -2.47 -5.23 -14.64
C TYR A 210 -2.22 -4.51 -15.97
N GLU A 211 -1.41 -3.46 -15.93
CA GLU A 211 -0.92 -2.80 -17.14
C GLU A 211 -0.15 -3.81 -18.01
N LYS A 212 -0.48 -3.86 -19.29
CA LYS A 212 0.28 -4.65 -20.24
C LYS A 212 1.53 -3.87 -20.65
N VAL A 213 2.67 -4.51 -20.54
CA VAL A 213 3.93 -4.01 -21.08
C VAL A 213 4.20 -4.76 -22.38
N ASP A 214 4.43 -4.01 -23.44
CA ASP A 214 4.81 -4.62 -24.72
C ASP A 214 6.14 -5.36 -24.58
N PRO A 215 6.25 -6.57 -25.14
CA PRO A 215 7.49 -7.32 -25.11
C PRO A 215 8.63 -6.50 -25.74
N ALA A 216 9.80 -6.53 -25.09
CA ALA A 216 11.00 -5.96 -25.68
C ALA A 216 11.36 -6.70 -26.98
N PRO A 217 12.03 -6.01 -27.94
CA PRO A 217 12.55 -6.70 -29.12
C PRO A 217 13.43 -7.89 -28.73
N PRO A 218 13.44 -8.98 -29.52
CA PRO A 218 14.29 -10.13 -29.26
C PRO A 218 15.76 -9.75 -29.32
N ILE A 219 16.60 -10.42 -28.54
CA ILE A 219 18.05 -10.27 -28.59
C ILE A 219 18.53 -10.84 -29.94
N ALA A 220 19.27 -10.04 -30.70
CA ALA A 220 19.71 -10.43 -32.02
C ALA A 220 20.68 -11.60 -32.00
N ASP A 221 21.62 -11.63 -31.04
CA ASP A 221 22.59 -12.70 -30.86
C ASP A 221 22.91 -12.89 -29.37
N LEU A 222 22.48 -14.03 -28.83
CA LEU A 222 22.74 -14.39 -27.44
C LEU A 222 24.22 -14.61 -27.13
N LYS A 223 25.02 -15.04 -28.13
CA LYS A 223 26.45 -15.33 -27.93
C LYS A 223 27.29 -14.08 -27.68
N THR A 224 26.77 -12.92 -28.01
CA THR A 224 27.43 -11.64 -27.76
C THR A 224 26.71 -10.81 -26.67
N ALA A 225 25.57 -11.30 -26.21
CA ALA A 225 24.75 -10.57 -25.28
C ALA A 225 25.29 -10.64 -23.83
N LYS A 226 25.29 -9.50 -23.15
CA LYS A 226 25.51 -9.39 -21.71
C LYS A 226 24.18 -9.48 -20.99
N ILE A 227 24.07 -10.49 -20.11
CA ILE A 227 22.83 -10.83 -19.39
C ILE A 227 23.02 -10.61 -17.90
N ALA A 228 22.02 -10.02 -17.24
CA ALA A 228 22.00 -9.86 -15.79
C ALA A 228 21.00 -10.81 -15.13
N LEU A 229 21.27 -11.17 -13.88
CA LEU A 229 20.34 -11.88 -13.01
C LEU A 229 19.81 -10.95 -11.94
N CYS A 230 18.49 -10.88 -11.85
CA CYS A 230 17.75 -10.14 -10.83
C CYS A 230 16.82 -11.10 -10.09
N THR A 231 16.54 -10.83 -8.83
CA THR A 231 15.59 -11.65 -8.06
C THR A 231 14.78 -10.84 -7.08
N THR A 232 13.53 -11.22 -6.89
CA THR A 232 12.68 -10.74 -5.78
C THR A 232 12.66 -11.73 -4.61
N GLY A 233 13.43 -12.81 -4.70
CA GLY A 233 13.48 -13.87 -3.69
C GLY A 233 14.27 -13.53 -2.41
N GLY A 234 14.73 -12.28 -2.24
CA GLY A 234 15.41 -11.85 -1.02
C GLY A 234 16.77 -12.53 -0.78
N ILE A 235 17.50 -12.87 -1.86
CA ILE A 235 18.81 -13.50 -1.77
C ILE A 235 19.86 -12.43 -1.48
N VAL A 236 20.56 -12.57 -0.37
CA VAL A 236 21.54 -11.61 0.14
C VAL A 236 22.82 -12.31 0.64
N PRO A 237 23.95 -11.61 0.80
CA PRO A 237 25.10 -12.16 1.51
C PRO A 237 24.73 -12.61 2.92
N ASN A 238 25.32 -13.72 3.38
CA ASN A 238 25.03 -14.31 4.69
C ASN A 238 25.18 -13.27 5.82
N GLY A 239 24.25 -13.28 6.78
CA GLY A 239 24.14 -12.30 7.86
C GLY A 239 23.42 -11.02 7.46
N ASN A 240 22.88 -10.91 6.23
CA ASN A 240 22.10 -9.77 5.76
C ASN A 240 22.69 -8.39 6.13
N PRO A 241 23.89 -8.08 5.66
CA PRO A 241 24.65 -6.91 6.14
C PRO A 241 23.98 -5.56 5.87
N ASP A 242 23.13 -5.48 4.86
CA ASP A 242 22.37 -4.28 4.51
C ASP A 242 20.98 -4.23 5.15
N HIS A 243 20.63 -5.20 5.99
CA HIS A 243 19.33 -5.29 6.63
C HIS A 243 18.17 -5.27 5.63
N MET A 244 18.29 -6.05 4.54
CA MET A 244 17.20 -6.24 3.57
C MET A 244 15.95 -6.71 4.31
N TYR A 245 14.82 -6.08 4.02
CA TYR A 245 13.55 -6.44 4.65
C TYR A 245 13.06 -7.80 4.18
N ALA A 246 12.53 -8.61 5.09
CA ALA A 246 11.93 -9.91 4.78
C ALA A 246 10.58 -9.79 4.05
N ALA A 247 9.93 -8.64 4.16
CA ALA A 247 8.68 -8.26 3.49
C ALA A 247 8.62 -6.73 3.36
N THR A 248 7.76 -6.22 2.48
CA THR A 248 7.55 -4.77 2.29
C THR A 248 8.84 -3.99 2.03
N ALA A 249 9.69 -4.51 1.15
CA ALA A 249 11.00 -3.94 0.86
C ALA A 249 10.90 -2.44 0.50
N LYS A 250 11.89 -1.65 0.97
CA LYS A 250 11.99 -0.20 0.71
C LYS A 250 13.18 0.16 -0.17
N PHE A 251 14.00 -0.82 -0.50
CA PHE A 251 15.16 -0.67 -1.37
C PHE A 251 15.50 -2.00 -2.06
N TRP A 252 16.35 -1.93 -3.05
CA TRP A 252 17.02 -3.05 -3.67
C TRP A 252 18.53 -2.92 -3.53
N LYS A 253 19.27 -4.00 -3.73
CA LYS A 253 20.73 -4.02 -3.64
C LYS A 253 21.36 -4.74 -4.81
N LYS A 254 22.61 -4.37 -5.10
CA LYS A 254 23.48 -5.01 -6.07
C LYS A 254 24.69 -5.57 -5.34
N TYR A 255 24.84 -6.89 -5.39
CA TYR A 255 25.95 -7.58 -4.76
C TYR A 255 26.88 -8.22 -5.80
N PRO A 256 28.20 -8.05 -5.66
CA PRO A 256 29.13 -8.78 -6.52
C PRO A 256 29.06 -10.28 -6.22
N VAL A 257 29.08 -11.10 -7.25
CA VAL A 257 29.17 -12.55 -7.12
C VAL A 257 30.56 -13.00 -7.50
N GLU A 258 31.29 -13.53 -6.53
CA GLU A 258 32.61 -14.10 -6.73
C GLU A 258 32.49 -15.57 -7.17
N GLY A 259 33.23 -15.93 -8.22
CA GLY A 259 33.25 -17.32 -8.73
C GLY A 259 32.05 -17.68 -9.62
N ASP A 260 31.70 -18.94 -9.63
CA ASP A 260 30.78 -19.54 -10.62
C ASP A 260 29.36 -19.83 -10.06
N CYS A 261 29.11 -19.60 -8.78
CA CYS A 261 27.83 -19.89 -8.12
C CYS A 261 27.61 -19.00 -6.91
N LEU A 262 26.39 -19.02 -6.40
CA LEU A 262 26.06 -18.47 -5.08
C LEU A 262 26.47 -19.51 -4.03
N GLU A 263 27.74 -19.44 -3.57
CA GLU A 263 28.33 -20.46 -2.70
C GLU A 263 27.47 -20.70 -1.43
N PRO A 264 27.12 -21.96 -1.13
CA PRO A 264 26.44 -22.32 0.12
C PRO A 264 27.15 -21.76 1.35
N GLY A 265 26.38 -21.16 2.28
CA GLY A 265 26.90 -20.53 3.49
C GLY A 265 27.45 -19.12 3.31
N LYS A 266 27.68 -18.64 2.08
CA LYS A 266 27.99 -17.23 1.81
C LYS A 266 26.77 -16.40 1.44
N TRP A 267 25.67 -17.05 1.10
CA TRP A 267 24.41 -16.44 0.71
C TRP A 267 23.26 -17.06 1.48
N GLU A 268 22.23 -16.26 1.71
CA GLU A 268 21.00 -16.68 2.39
C GLU A 268 19.77 -16.00 1.78
N SER A 269 18.59 -16.57 2.06
CA SER A 269 17.31 -15.95 1.79
C SER A 269 16.74 -15.31 3.04
N VAL A 270 16.35 -14.04 2.94
CA VAL A 270 15.64 -13.31 4.01
C VAL A 270 14.14 -13.18 3.75
N HIS A 271 13.63 -13.77 2.66
CA HIS A 271 12.25 -13.61 2.23
C HIS A 271 11.26 -14.35 3.14
N ALA A 272 10.29 -13.65 3.74
CA ALA A 272 9.32 -14.22 4.68
C ALA A 272 8.13 -14.93 4.01
N GLY A 273 8.02 -14.94 2.69
CA GLY A 273 6.87 -15.48 1.95
C GLY A 273 6.97 -16.97 1.59
N TYR A 274 8.10 -17.61 1.84
CA TYR A 274 8.31 -19.04 1.61
C TYR A 274 9.26 -19.63 2.66
N ASP A 275 9.28 -20.96 2.77
CA ASP A 275 10.23 -21.65 3.64
C ASP A 275 11.66 -21.52 3.07
N PRO A 276 12.60 -20.86 3.75
CA PRO A 276 13.93 -20.60 3.23
C PRO A 276 14.88 -21.79 3.30
N VAL A 277 14.50 -22.91 3.91
CA VAL A 277 15.41 -24.07 4.16
C VAL A 277 16.10 -24.50 2.89
N TYR A 278 15.36 -24.80 1.82
CA TYR A 278 15.93 -25.25 0.55
C TYR A 278 16.70 -24.15 -0.21
N ALA A 279 16.30 -22.90 -0.05
CA ALA A 279 17.04 -21.76 -0.60
C ALA A 279 18.37 -21.57 0.10
N ASN A 280 18.43 -21.75 1.42
CA ASN A 280 19.66 -21.61 2.22
C ASN A 280 20.64 -22.78 2.02
N GLU A 281 20.16 -23.98 1.65
CA GLU A 281 21.04 -25.05 1.19
C GLU A 281 21.79 -24.66 -0.11
N SER A 282 21.12 -23.96 -1.03
CA SER A 282 21.70 -23.46 -2.27
C SER A 282 20.84 -22.32 -2.83
N CYS A 283 21.32 -21.10 -2.73
CA CYS A 283 20.63 -19.92 -3.25
C CYS A 283 20.48 -19.93 -4.78
N ASP A 284 21.28 -20.73 -5.50
CA ASP A 284 21.13 -20.98 -6.94
C ASP A 284 19.77 -21.61 -7.31
N ARG A 285 19.04 -22.19 -6.36
CA ARG A 285 17.66 -22.70 -6.59
C ARG A 285 16.66 -21.56 -6.82
N VAL A 286 16.92 -20.40 -6.26
CA VAL A 286 16.06 -19.20 -6.39
C VAL A 286 16.64 -18.25 -7.43
N ALA A 287 17.94 -18.02 -7.41
CA ALA A 287 18.65 -17.16 -8.34
C ALA A 287 19.73 -17.99 -9.06
N PRO A 288 19.44 -18.58 -10.26
CA PRO A 288 20.24 -19.62 -10.89
C PRO A 288 21.54 -19.08 -11.53
N TYR A 289 22.39 -18.44 -10.74
CA TYR A 289 23.65 -17.84 -11.17
C TYR A 289 24.60 -18.89 -11.75
N LYS A 290 24.68 -20.07 -11.09
CA LYS A 290 25.53 -21.18 -11.52
C LYS A 290 25.19 -21.65 -12.93
N VAL A 291 23.93 -21.81 -13.26
CA VAL A 291 23.48 -22.24 -14.59
C VAL A 291 23.83 -21.18 -15.63
N LEU A 292 23.62 -19.90 -15.34
CA LEU A 292 23.98 -18.82 -16.26
C LEU A 292 25.49 -18.74 -16.47
N LYS A 293 26.29 -18.99 -15.44
CA LYS A 293 27.75 -19.03 -15.55
C LYS A 293 28.23 -20.20 -16.38
N GLN A 294 27.53 -21.33 -16.32
CA GLN A 294 27.78 -22.47 -17.19
C GLN A 294 27.46 -22.13 -18.66
N LEU A 295 26.31 -21.49 -18.93
CA LEU A 295 25.94 -21.07 -20.29
C LEU A 295 26.93 -20.06 -20.89
N GLU A 296 27.48 -19.17 -20.07
CA GLU A 296 28.57 -18.28 -20.48
C GLU A 296 29.81 -19.07 -20.90
N LYS A 297 30.25 -20.03 -20.09
CA LYS A 297 31.42 -20.90 -20.39
C LYS A 297 31.22 -21.75 -21.64
N GLU A 298 29.99 -22.18 -21.89
CA GLU A 298 29.61 -22.94 -23.09
C GLU A 298 29.43 -22.04 -24.33
N GLY A 299 29.52 -20.71 -24.19
CA GLY A 299 29.34 -19.77 -25.29
C GLY A 299 27.91 -19.69 -25.80
N VAL A 300 26.94 -20.08 -25.00
CA VAL A 300 25.50 -19.90 -25.29
C VAL A 300 25.07 -18.45 -25.09
N ILE A 301 25.62 -17.81 -24.07
CA ILE A 301 25.50 -16.37 -23.81
C ILE A 301 26.86 -15.70 -23.86
N GLY A 302 26.94 -14.41 -24.15
CA GLY A 302 28.21 -13.69 -24.28
C GLY A 302 28.88 -13.42 -22.96
N GLU A 303 28.18 -12.81 -22.02
CA GLU A 303 28.70 -12.40 -20.70
C GLU A 303 27.59 -12.45 -19.66
N LEU A 304 27.85 -13.02 -18.50
CA LEU A 304 27.00 -12.86 -17.33
C LEU A 304 27.48 -11.65 -16.52
N TYR A 305 26.60 -10.68 -16.28
CA TYR A 305 26.90 -9.53 -15.44
C TYR A 305 27.27 -10.00 -14.02
N PRO A 306 28.45 -9.63 -13.50
CA PRO A 306 29.02 -10.27 -12.30
C PRO A 306 28.39 -9.76 -10.99
N PHE A 307 27.14 -9.36 -11.02
CA PHE A 307 26.37 -8.91 -9.86
C PHE A 307 24.99 -9.54 -9.85
N LEU A 308 24.53 -9.87 -8.65
CA LEU A 308 23.12 -10.18 -8.39
C LEU A 308 22.40 -8.91 -7.95
N LEU A 309 21.31 -8.55 -8.64
CA LEU A 309 20.40 -7.51 -8.23
C LEU A 309 19.26 -8.14 -7.46
N THR A 310 19.01 -7.70 -6.24
CA THR A 310 18.06 -8.37 -5.35
C THR A 310 17.18 -7.40 -4.57
N THR A 311 15.99 -7.82 -4.32
CA THR A 311 15.05 -7.23 -3.37
C THR A 311 14.14 -8.33 -2.82
N THR A 312 13.27 -7.99 -1.86
CA THR A 312 12.24 -8.91 -1.38
C THR A 312 10.89 -8.51 -1.98
N GLY A 313 10.27 -9.44 -2.75
CA GLY A 313 8.98 -9.17 -3.41
C GLY A 313 7.78 -9.24 -2.48
N ASN A 314 7.90 -10.01 -1.39
CA ASN A 314 6.79 -10.25 -0.46
C ASN A 314 6.17 -8.95 0.06
N SER A 315 4.88 -8.74 -0.25
CA SER A 315 4.10 -7.57 0.18
C SER A 315 4.73 -6.20 -0.17
N THR A 316 5.69 -6.16 -1.09
CA THR A 316 6.27 -4.90 -1.58
C THR A 316 5.24 -4.17 -2.43
N SER A 317 5.05 -2.87 -2.17
CA SER A 317 4.06 -2.06 -2.90
C SER A 317 4.38 -1.96 -4.39
N VAL A 318 3.35 -1.85 -5.23
CA VAL A 318 3.52 -1.63 -6.69
C VAL A 318 4.35 -0.37 -6.96
N ALA A 319 4.17 0.68 -6.16
CA ALA A 319 4.93 1.92 -6.28
C ALA A 319 6.44 1.71 -6.01
N ASP A 320 6.78 1.01 -4.92
CA ASP A 320 8.18 0.68 -4.59
C ASP A 320 8.78 -0.25 -5.66
N ALA A 321 8.04 -1.30 -6.08
CA ALA A 321 8.49 -2.23 -7.12
C ALA A 321 8.75 -1.52 -8.47
N THR A 322 7.88 -0.58 -8.86
CA THR A 322 8.05 0.24 -10.06
C THR A 322 9.33 1.08 -9.98
N LYS A 323 9.55 1.74 -8.83
CA LYS A 323 10.77 2.51 -8.59
C LYS A 323 12.01 1.63 -8.69
N PHE A 324 12.01 0.46 -8.03
CA PHE A 324 13.15 -0.47 -8.08
C PHE A 324 13.43 -0.94 -9.51
N GLY A 325 12.37 -1.30 -10.25
CA GLY A 325 12.51 -1.70 -11.65
C GLY A 325 13.14 -0.62 -12.54
N GLN A 326 12.74 0.64 -12.35
CA GLN A 326 13.32 1.78 -13.07
C GLN A 326 14.81 1.96 -12.72
N GLU A 327 15.14 1.98 -11.43
CA GLU A 327 16.52 2.15 -10.95
C GLU A 327 17.43 0.99 -11.40
N MET A 328 16.97 -0.27 -11.29
CA MET A 328 17.69 -1.44 -11.80
C MET A 328 17.91 -1.36 -13.31
N ALA A 329 16.89 -0.99 -14.08
CA ALA A 329 17.00 -0.84 -15.53
C ALA A 329 18.02 0.23 -15.94
N GLU A 330 18.09 1.36 -15.24
CA GLU A 330 19.10 2.39 -15.46
C GLU A 330 20.51 1.87 -15.17
N GLU A 331 20.69 1.17 -14.06
CA GLU A 331 21.98 0.56 -13.67
C GLU A 331 22.45 -0.42 -14.72
N LEU A 332 21.56 -1.30 -15.17
CA LEU A 332 21.88 -2.33 -16.15
C LEU A 332 22.19 -1.73 -17.53
N ARG A 333 21.46 -0.68 -17.95
CA ARG A 333 21.78 0.04 -19.20
C ARG A 333 23.16 0.70 -19.16
N LYS A 334 23.53 1.32 -18.02
CA LYS A 334 24.87 1.91 -17.81
C LYS A 334 25.97 0.87 -17.88
N ALA A 335 25.69 -0.36 -17.43
CA ALA A 335 26.61 -1.50 -17.47
C ALA A 335 26.66 -2.20 -18.84
N GLY A 336 25.90 -1.74 -19.85
CA GLY A 336 25.83 -2.36 -21.18
C GLY A 336 25.11 -3.70 -21.21
N VAL A 337 24.26 -3.99 -20.23
CA VAL A 337 23.44 -5.19 -20.18
C VAL A 337 22.31 -5.09 -21.19
N GLN A 338 22.11 -6.14 -22.00
CA GLN A 338 21.11 -6.19 -23.05
C GLN A 338 19.85 -6.94 -22.65
N ALA A 339 19.96 -7.84 -21.67
CA ALA A 339 18.81 -8.55 -21.11
C ALA A 339 18.97 -8.83 -19.62
N ALA A 340 17.85 -8.98 -18.94
CA ALA A 340 17.80 -9.38 -17.54
C ALA A 340 16.85 -10.57 -17.36
N ILE A 341 17.27 -11.53 -16.57
CA ILE A 341 16.41 -12.60 -16.06
C ILE A 341 15.98 -12.19 -14.66
N LEU A 342 14.67 -12.07 -14.45
CA LEU A 342 14.10 -11.77 -13.16
C LEU A 342 13.41 -13.01 -12.60
N THR A 343 13.95 -13.54 -11.51
CA THR A 343 13.35 -14.66 -10.79
C THR A 343 12.46 -14.15 -9.65
N SER A 344 11.40 -14.88 -9.39
CA SER A 344 10.45 -14.62 -8.28
C SER A 344 10.13 -15.92 -7.56
N THR A 345 9.57 -15.79 -6.37
CA THR A 345 9.12 -16.90 -5.51
C THR A 345 7.65 -16.75 -5.19
#